data_bb2ebf2ad62f47edd06306627ffecf56
#
_entry.id   bb2ebf2ad62f47edd06306627ffecf56
#
_cell.length_a   1.000
_cell.length_b   1.000
_cell.length_c   1.000
_cell.angle_alpha   90.00
_cell.angle_beta   90.00
_cell.angle_gamma   90.00
#
_symmetry.space_group_name_H-M   'P 1'
#
loop_
_entity.id
_entity.type
_entity.pdbx_description
1 polymer ?
#
loop_
_entity_poly.entity_id
_entity_poly.type
_entity_poly.pdbx_seq_one_letter_code
_entity_poly.pdbx_strand_id
1 'polypeptide(L)'
;EKIKDKALNSGASKYYVADLVDDLVENYFIPTMQAGAKYERKYLLGTAIARPIIAKALLDIAHKENCDAIVHGCTGKGNDQIRFEQTIKHFDPNMHVIAPWRIWDIRSREDALEYAEARNIPLPITRETNYSKDLNIIHLSHEGMELEHPETEPNYEKILELVNTLENAPDKAEYV
;
A
#
# COMPACT_ATOMS: atom_id res chain seq x y z
N GLU A 1 9.51 11.77 -9.28
CA GLU A 1 10.96 12.00 -9.30
C GLU A 1 11.64 11.36 -8.09
N LYS A 2 11.25 11.70 -6.86
CA LYS A 2 11.84 11.16 -5.62
C LYS A 2 11.82 9.62 -5.50
N ILE A 3 10.76 8.94 -5.99
CA ILE A 3 10.65 7.48 -5.90
C ILE A 3 11.60 6.80 -6.88
N LYS A 4 11.75 7.36 -8.08
CA LYS A 4 12.71 6.87 -9.08
C LYS A 4 14.14 6.94 -8.55
N ASP A 5 14.53 8.09 -8.01
CA ASP A 5 15.88 8.28 -7.47
C ASP A 5 16.14 7.34 -6.29
N LYS A 6 15.15 7.16 -5.41
CA LYS A 6 15.24 6.20 -4.31
C LYS A 6 15.45 4.77 -4.83
N ALA A 7 14.70 4.34 -5.83
CA ALA A 7 14.82 3.00 -6.39
C ALA A 7 16.22 2.76 -6.99
N LEU A 8 16.70 3.69 -7.83
CA LEU A 8 18.00 3.60 -8.47
C LEU A 8 19.15 3.66 -7.45
N ASN A 9 19.07 4.55 -6.46
CA ASN A 9 20.06 4.66 -5.39
C ASN A 9 20.07 3.42 -4.47
N SER A 10 18.96 2.69 -4.41
CA SER A 10 18.88 1.41 -3.68
C SER A 10 19.35 0.20 -4.50
N GLY A 11 19.91 0.43 -5.69
CA GLY A 11 20.52 -0.61 -6.54
C GLY A 11 19.61 -1.20 -7.60
N ALA A 12 18.41 -0.64 -7.83
CA ALA A 12 17.55 -1.07 -8.93
C ALA A 12 18.19 -0.74 -10.27
N SER A 13 18.23 -1.72 -11.19
CA SER A 13 18.75 -1.53 -12.54
C SER A 13 17.77 -0.80 -13.46
N LYS A 14 16.46 -0.92 -13.19
CA LYS A 14 15.39 -0.30 -13.93
C LYS A 14 14.28 0.18 -13.00
N TYR A 15 13.53 1.17 -13.46
CA TYR A 15 12.36 1.72 -12.77
C TYR A 15 11.21 1.87 -13.75
N TYR A 16 10.02 1.44 -13.35
CA TYR A 16 8.80 1.52 -14.14
C TYR A 16 7.72 2.31 -13.39
N VAL A 17 6.93 3.04 -14.13
CA VAL A 17 5.67 3.63 -13.68
C VAL A 17 4.58 3.07 -14.57
N ALA A 18 3.60 2.41 -13.99
CA ALA A 18 2.39 1.99 -14.68
C ALA A 18 1.23 2.88 -14.21
N ASP A 19 0.57 3.53 -15.15
CA ASP A 19 -0.69 4.24 -14.89
C ASP A 19 -1.82 3.20 -14.95
N LEU A 20 -2.47 2.99 -13.81
CA LEU A 20 -3.52 2.00 -13.64
C LEU A 20 -4.86 2.64 -13.23
N VAL A 21 -4.96 3.98 -13.31
CA VAL A 21 -6.12 4.72 -12.80
C VAL A 21 -7.39 4.32 -13.55
N ASP A 22 -7.37 4.38 -14.88
CA ASP A 22 -8.55 4.06 -15.69
C ASP A 22 -8.98 2.60 -15.50
N ASP A 23 -8.04 1.66 -15.53
CA ASP A 23 -8.32 0.24 -15.30
C ASP A 23 -8.90 0.00 -13.89
N LEU A 24 -8.32 0.66 -12.85
CA LEU A 24 -8.84 0.59 -11.49
C LEU A 24 -10.28 1.11 -11.40
N VAL A 25 -10.58 2.24 -12.06
CA VAL A 25 -11.91 2.84 -12.01
C VAL A 25 -12.93 1.97 -12.75
N GLU A 26 -12.66 1.63 -13.99
CA GLU A 26 -13.63 0.97 -14.86
C GLU A 26 -13.87 -0.49 -14.49
N ASN A 27 -12.82 -1.24 -14.19
CA ASN A 27 -12.90 -2.68 -14.03
C ASN A 27 -12.97 -3.17 -12.57
N TYR A 28 -12.68 -2.29 -11.61
CA TYR A 28 -12.68 -2.68 -10.19
C TYR A 28 -13.56 -1.77 -9.34
N PHE A 29 -13.38 -0.46 -9.40
CA PHE A 29 -14.10 0.46 -8.52
C PHE A 29 -15.58 0.58 -8.87
N ILE A 30 -15.92 0.86 -10.12
CA ILE A 30 -17.32 0.97 -10.56
C ILE A 30 -18.09 -0.34 -10.29
N PRO A 31 -17.61 -1.53 -10.67
CA PRO A 31 -18.28 -2.78 -10.32
C PRO A 31 -18.45 -3.02 -8.83
N THR A 32 -17.43 -2.65 -8.02
CA THR A 32 -17.49 -2.76 -6.56
C THR A 32 -18.57 -1.86 -5.97
N MET A 33 -18.69 -0.63 -6.46
CA MET A 33 -19.74 0.31 -6.07
C MET A 33 -21.14 -0.19 -6.47
N GLN A 34 -21.28 -0.65 -7.72
CA GLN A 34 -22.56 -1.20 -8.22
C GLN A 34 -23.03 -2.39 -7.41
N ALA A 35 -22.10 -3.24 -6.95
CA ALA A 35 -22.38 -4.34 -6.06
C ALA A 35 -22.70 -3.90 -4.61
N GLY A 36 -22.53 -2.64 -4.25
CA GLY A 36 -22.65 -2.14 -2.89
C GLY A 36 -21.67 -2.78 -1.91
N ALA A 37 -20.53 -3.28 -2.43
CA ALA A 37 -19.58 -4.05 -1.64
C ALA A 37 -18.84 -3.17 -0.63
N LYS A 38 -18.94 -3.54 0.65
CA LYS A 38 -18.26 -2.90 1.77
C LYS A 38 -17.91 -3.96 2.81
N TYR A 39 -16.74 -3.83 3.43
CA TYR A 39 -16.41 -4.63 4.58
C TYR A 39 -17.01 -4.00 5.85
N GLU A 40 -17.73 -4.80 6.63
CA GLU A 40 -18.42 -4.37 7.86
C GLU A 40 -19.30 -3.11 7.70
N ARG A 41 -19.84 -2.87 6.52
CA ARG A 41 -20.68 -1.72 6.14
C ARG A 41 -19.98 -0.36 6.21
N LYS A 42 -18.68 -0.32 6.41
CA LYS A 42 -17.87 0.92 6.58
C LYS A 42 -16.74 1.00 5.59
N TYR A 43 -15.89 -0.04 5.51
CA TYR A 43 -14.66 0.00 4.73
C TYR A 43 -14.93 -0.24 3.24
N LEU A 44 -14.49 0.70 2.38
CA LEU A 44 -14.79 0.74 0.94
C LEU A 44 -13.92 -0.18 0.07
N LEU A 45 -13.08 -1.01 0.67
CA LEU A 45 -12.26 -2.01 -0.02
C LEU A 45 -11.19 -1.44 -0.97
N GLY A 46 -10.85 -0.16 -0.91
CA GLY A 46 -9.90 0.47 -1.84
C GLY A 46 -8.56 -0.26 -1.91
N THR A 47 -7.96 -0.58 -0.78
CA THR A 47 -6.72 -1.37 -0.72
C THR A 47 -6.93 -2.79 -1.26
N ALA A 48 -8.06 -3.42 -0.94
CA ALA A 48 -8.33 -4.80 -1.35
C ALA A 48 -8.44 -4.94 -2.87
N ILE A 49 -9.09 -3.98 -3.55
CA ILE A 49 -9.26 -4.00 -5.01
C ILE A 49 -8.02 -3.49 -5.76
N ALA A 50 -7.20 -2.62 -5.13
CA ALA A 50 -6.01 -2.09 -5.75
C ALA A 50 -4.85 -3.11 -5.85
N ARG A 51 -4.69 -4.00 -4.87
CA ARG A 51 -3.57 -4.96 -4.86
C ARG A 51 -3.57 -5.95 -6.04
N PRO A 52 -4.71 -6.55 -6.44
CA PRO A 52 -4.74 -7.41 -7.62
C PRO A 52 -4.30 -6.73 -8.91
N ILE A 53 -4.74 -5.51 -9.18
CA ILE A 53 -4.35 -4.78 -10.39
C ILE A 53 -2.85 -4.43 -10.38
N ILE A 54 -2.31 -4.05 -9.24
CA ILE A 54 -0.88 -3.81 -9.08
C ILE A 54 -0.09 -5.10 -9.31
N ALA A 55 -0.54 -6.22 -8.74
CA ALA A 55 0.11 -7.52 -8.91
C ALA A 55 0.12 -7.98 -10.37
N LYS A 56 -0.98 -7.75 -11.09
CA LYS A 56 -1.04 -8.04 -12.52
C LYS A 56 -0.05 -7.19 -13.32
N ALA A 57 0.00 -5.88 -13.07
CA ALA A 57 0.95 -4.99 -13.74
C ALA A 57 2.41 -5.35 -13.44
N LEU A 58 2.72 -5.78 -12.21
CA LEU A 58 4.04 -6.30 -11.84
C LEU A 58 4.38 -7.55 -12.64
N LEU A 59 3.44 -8.46 -12.81
CA LEU A 59 3.63 -9.68 -13.59
C LEU A 59 3.89 -9.38 -15.07
N ASP A 60 3.10 -8.45 -15.65
CA ASP A 60 3.29 -8.03 -17.05
C ASP A 60 4.69 -7.42 -17.25
N ILE A 61 5.19 -6.62 -16.31
CA ILE A 61 6.56 -6.08 -16.33
C ILE A 61 7.59 -7.21 -16.16
N ALA A 62 7.37 -8.13 -15.23
CA ALA A 62 8.27 -9.26 -15.00
C ALA A 62 8.45 -10.12 -16.26
N HIS A 63 7.36 -10.43 -16.96
CA HIS A 63 7.42 -11.14 -18.24
C HIS A 63 8.16 -10.34 -19.32
N LYS A 64 7.87 -9.04 -19.44
CA LYS A 64 8.55 -8.14 -20.40
C LYS A 64 10.06 -8.09 -20.17
N GLU A 65 10.50 -8.14 -18.93
CA GLU A 65 11.90 -8.05 -18.52
C GLU A 65 12.57 -9.43 -18.38
N ASN A 66 11.83 -10.53 -18.65
CA ASN A 66 12.28 -11.91 -18.46
C ASN A 66 12.78 -12.16 -17.02
N CYS A 67 12.04 -11.68 -16.04
CA CYS A 67 12.34 -11.92 -14.63
C CYS A 67 11.86 -13.30 -14.20
N ASP A 68 12.64 -13.97 -13.37
CA ASP A 68 12.32 -15.30 -12.83
C ASP A 68 11.45 -15.23 -11.56
N ALA A 69 11.40 -14.08 -10.92
CA ALA A 69 10.70 -13.91 -9.66
C ALA A 69 10.14 -12.49 -9.48
N ILE A 70 9.07 -12.40 -8.69
CA ILE A 70 8.52 -11.16 -8.15
C ILE A 70 8.78 -11.13 -6.65
N VAL A 71 9.30 -10.00 -6.15
CA VAL A 71 9.56 -9.78 -4.73
C VAL A 71 8.56 -8.74 -4.22
N HIS A 72 7.95 -8.99 -3.07
CA HIS A 72 7.10 -7.99 -2.41
C HIS A 72 7.49 -7.79 -0.94
N GLY A 73 7.28 -6.57 -0.43
CA GLY A 73 7.58 -6.19 0.94
C GLY A 73 6.38 -6.26 1.90
N CYS A 74 5.33 -7.00 1.55
CA CYS A 74 4.16 -7.14 2.42
C CYS A 74 4.54 -7.88 3.71
N THR A 75 4.03 -7.40 4.85
CA THR A 75 4.27 -8.05 6.14
C THR A 75 3.65 -9.44 6.16
N GLY A 76 4.26 -10.37 6.93
CA GLY A 76 3.78 -11.74 7.04
C GLY A 76 2.43 -11.91 7.78
N LYS A 77 1.87 -10.82 8.33
CA LYS A 77 0.62 -10.83 9.12
C LYS A 77 -0.57 -10.26 8.35
N GLY A 78 -0.33 -9.44 7.32
CA GLY A 78 -1.38 -8.73 6.60
C GLY A 78 -1.98 -9.51 5.44
N ASN A 79 -3.15 -9.06 4.96
CA ASN A 79 -3.85 -9.67 3.82
C ASN A 79 -3.19 -9.36 2.47
N ASP A 80 -2.37 -8.33 2.37
CA ASP A 80 -1.78 -7.87 1.12
C ASP A 80 -0.91 -8.93 0.46
N GLN A 81 -0.13 -9.69 1.23
CA GLN A 81 0.64 -10.81 0.71
C GLN A 81 -0.22 -11.81 -0.06
N ILE A 82 -1.39 -12.16 0.48
CA ILE A 82 -2.33 -13.10 -0.16
C ILE A 82 -2.87 -12.49 -1.45
N ARG A 83 -3.25 -11.21 -1.44
CA ARG A 83 -3.77 -10.50 -2.62
C ARG A 83 -2.76 -10.48 -3.75
N PHE A 84 -1.49 -10.16 -3.47
CA PHE A 84 -0.43 -10.20 -4.46
C PHE A 84 -0.17 -11.62 -4.97
N GLU A 85 0.06 -12.56 -4.08
CA GLU A 85 0.46 -13.92 -4.45
C GLU A 85 -0.63 -14.69 -5.18
N GLN A 86 -1.89 -14.60 -4.72
CA GLN A 86 -3.00 -15.26 -5.39
C GLN A 86 -3.22 -14.70 -6.80
N THR A 87 -3.07 -13.39 -6.98
CA THR A 87 -3.18 -12.77 -8.29
C THR A 87 -2.05 -13.22 -9.22
N ILE A 88 -0.81 -13.18 -8.75
CA ILE A 88 0.35 -13.64 -9.53
C ILE A 88 0.15 -15.10 -9.93
N LYS A 89 -0.20 -15.98 -8.98
CA LYS A 89 -0.39 -17.41 -9.23
C LYS A 89 -1.60 -17.72 -10.09
N HIS A 90 -2.61 -16.87 -10.10
CA HIS A 90 -3.76 -17.01 -10.99
C HIS A 90 -3.36 -16.83 -12.47
N PHE A 91 -2.55 -15.82 -12.76
CA PHE A 91 -2.14 -15.50 -14.13
C PHE A 91 -0.89 -16.27 -14.58
N ASP A 92 0.03 -16.56 -13.66
CA ASP A 92 1.23 -17.38 -13.91
C ASP A 92 1.56 -18.27 -12.71
N PRO A 93 1.08 -19.52 -12.69
CA PRO A 93 1.39 -20.47 -11.61
C PRO A 93 2.89 -20.78 -11.44
N ASN A 94 3.70 -20.54 -12.46
CA ASN A 94 5.13 -20.85 -12.44
C ASN A 94 6.00 -19.69 -11.96
N MET A 95 5.49 -18.45 -11.96
CA MET A 95 6.23 -17.30 -11.48
C MET A 95 6.63 -17.48 -10.01
N HIS A 96 7.90 -17.36 -9.70
CA HIS A 96 8.37 -17.40 -8.32
C HIS A 96 7.96 -16.13 -7.57
N VAL A 97 7.50 -16.28 -6.33
CA VAL A 97 7.22 -15.15 -5.44
C VAL A 97 8.09 -15.24 -4.20
N ILE A 98 8.84 -14.17 -3.95
CA ILE A 98 9.72 -14.04 -2.79
C ILE A 98 9.11 -13.03 -1.82
N ALA A 99 8.82 -13.47 -0.62
CA ALA A 99 8.29 -12.66 0.47
C ALA A 99 9.32 -12.58 1.62
N PRO A 100 10.23 -11.61 1.63
CA PRO A 100 11.33 -11.54 2.59
C PRO A 100 10.87 -11.55 4.04
N TRP A 101 9.75 -10.92 4.37
CA TRP A 101 9.19 -10.92 5.73
C TRP A 101 8.87 -12.30 6.30
N ARG A 102 8.74 -13.32 5.47
CA ARG A 102 8.52 -14.71 5.92
C ARG A 102 9.81 -15.49 6.18
N ILE A 103 10.93 -14.99 5.69
CA ILE A 103 12.22 -15.68 5.76
C ILE A 103 13.29 -14.89 6.52
N TRP A 104 13.07 -13.62 6.80
CA TRP A 104 13.97 -12.80 7.62
C TRP A 104 13.67 -12.94 9.10
N ASP A 105 14.69 -12.70 9.93
CA ASP A 105 14.54 -12.58 11.39
C ASP A 105 14.00 -11.21 11.85
N ILE A 106 13.49 -10.40 10.93
CA ILE A 106 12.83 -9.13 11.20
C ILE A 106 11.39 -9.41 11.61
N ARG A 107 11.03 -9.10 12.86
CA ARG A 107 9.71 -9.41 13.44
C ARG A 107 8.89 -8.18 13.75
N SER A 108 9.54 -7.04 13.84
CA SER A 108 8.93 -5.76 14.17
C SER A 108 9.38 -4.67 13.21
N ARG A 109 8.75 -3.52 13.32
CA ARG A 109 9.13 -2.32 12.59
C ARG A 109 10.45 -1.74 13.10
N GLU A 110 10.70 -1.90 14.39
CA GLU A 110 11.94 -1.54 15.07
C GLU A 110 13.11 -2.34 14.51
N ASP A 111 12.97 -3.67 14.40
CA ASP A 111 14.00 -4.54 13.79
C ASP A 111 14.30 -4.11 12.35
N ALA A 112 13.27 -3.71 11.60
CA ALA A 112 13.43 -3.25 10.22
C ALA A 112 14.19 -1.91 10.15
N LEU A 113 13.94 -1.00 11.10
CA LEU A 113 14.69 0.26 11.22
C LEU A 113 16.16 0.00 11.57
N GLU A 114 16.43 -0.84 12.55
CA GLU A 114 17.79 -1.23 12.93
C GLU A 114 18.54 -1.91 11.78
N TYR A 115 17.85 -2.77 11.02
CA TYR A 115 18.41 -3.40 9.82
C TYR A 115 18.79 -2.35 8.77
N ALA A 116 17.94 -1.35 8.55
CA ALA A 116 18.17 -0.30 7.59
C ALA A 116 19.31 0.63 8.03
N GLU A 117 19.35 1.04 9.30
CA GLU A 117 20.40 1.85 9.89
C GLU A 117 21.76 1.16 9.78
N ALA A 118 21.85 -0.12 10.15
CA ALA A 118 23.08 -0.91 10.07
C ALA A 118 23.65 -1.03 8.66
N ARG A 119 22.81 -0.79 7.62
CA ARG A 119 23.19 -0.89 6.19
C ARG A 119 23.18 0.45 5.46
N ASN A 120 23.01 1.56 6.18
CA ASN A 120 22.90 2.90 5.64
C ASN A 120 21.83 3.02 4.53
N ILE A 121 20.69 2.31 4.70
CA ILE A 121 19.56 2.41 3.79
C ILE A 121 18.80 3.71 4.12
N PRO A 122 18.68 4.66 3.19
CA PRO A 122 18.00 5.93 3.47
C PRO A 122 16.50 5.71 3.61
N LEU A 123 15.96 5.96 4.80
CA LEU A 123 14.53 5.92 5.07
C LEU A 123 14.00 7.33 5.32
N PRO A 124 12.90 7.74 4.69
CA PRO A 124 12.26 9.04 4.95
C PRO A 124 11.38 9.04 6.22
N ILE A 125 11.38 7.93 6.96
CA ILE A 125 10.48 7.70 8.10
C ILE A 125 11.26 7.95 9.39
N THR A 126 10.72 8.80 10.26
CA THR A 126 11.19 8.97 11.64
C THR A 126 10.33 8.14 12.59
N ARG A 127 10.85 7.84 13.80
CA ARG A 127 10.07 7.13 14.84
C ARG A 127 8.81 7.89 15.26
N GLU A 128 8.77 9.19 15.01
CA GLU A 128 7.69 10.10 15.44
C GLU A 128 6.52 10.22 14.44
N THR A 129 6.72 9.80 13.18
CA THR A 129 5.72 9.94 12.10
C THR A 129 5.49 8.61 11.40
N ASN A 130 5.09 7.59 12.15
CA ASN A 130 5.13 6.21 11.68
C ASN A 130 3.73 5.61 11.43
N TYR A 131 2.76 6.42 10.99
CA TYR A 131 1.50 5.86 10.48
C TYR A 131 1.76 5.09 9.18
N SER A 132 1.20 3.89 9.08
CA SER A 132 1.02 3.23 7.79
C SER A 132 -0.17 3.87 7.09
N LYS A 133 0.02 4.35 5.86
CA LYS A 133 -1.01 5.05 5.09
C LYS A 133 -1.26 4.34 3.78
N ASP A 134 -2.52 4.09 3.48
CA ASP A 134 -2.99 3.64 2.16
C ASP A 134 -3.84 4.75 1.54
N LEU A 135 -3.19 5.56 0.72
CA LEU A 135 -3.85 6.60 -0.07
C LEU A 135 -4.13 6.07 -1.48
N ASN A 136 -5.37 6.11 -1.89
CA ASN A 136 -5.81 5.81 -3.25
C ASN A 136 -6.94 6.75 -3.68
N ILE A 137 -7.44 6.62 -4.91
CA ILE A 137 -8.51 7.48 -5.43
C ILE A 137 -9.87 7.27 -4.75
N ILE A 138 -10.02 6.26 -3.90
CA ILE A 138 -11.28 5.91 -3.25
C ILE A 138 -11.31 6.43 -1.82
N HIS A 139 -10.21 6.27 -1.08
CA HIS A 139 -10.10 6.65 0.31
C HIS A 139 -8.64 6.72 0.77
N LEU A 140 -8.47 7.24 1.97
CA LEU A 140 -7.26 7.18 2.76
C LEU A 140 -7.53 6.38 4.03
N SER A 141 -6.68 5.40 4.33
CA SER A 141 -6.69 4.70 5.61
C SER A 141 -5.36 4.86 6.34
N HIS A 142 -5.44 4.87 7.66
CA HIS A 142 -4.28 4.97 8.55
C HIS A 142 -4.25 3.77 9.50
N GLU A 143 -3.04 3.29 9.80
CA GLU A 143 -2.77 2.26 10.79
C GLU A 143 -1.52 2.62 11.59
N GLY A 144 -1.40 2.09 12.79
CA GLY A 144 -0.23 2.25 13.64
C GLY A 144 -0.33 3.33 14.70
N MET A 145 0.72 3.47 15.49
CA MET A 145 0.82 4.42 16.60
C MET A 145 -0.34 4.28 17.60
N GLU A 146 -0.96 5.41 18.02
CA GLU A 146 -2.10 5.40 18.95
C GLU A 146 -3.33 4.66 18.42
N LEU A 147 -3.45 4.46 17.10
CA LEU A 147 -4.57 3.71 16.51
C LEU A 147 -4.53 2.20 16.84
N GLU A 148 -3.38 1.69 17.27
CA GLU A 148 -3.23 0.31 17.77
C GLU A 148 -3.82 0.14 19.20
N HIS A 149 -4.16 1.23 19.87
CA HIS A 149 -4.64 1.30 21.23
C HIS A 149 -6.09 1.77 21.27
N PRO A 150 -7.09 0.87 21.33
CA PRO A 150 -8.51 1.24 21.27
C PRO A 150 -8.97 2.19 22.40
N GLU A 151 -8.22 2.26 23.51
CA GLU A 151 -8.47 3.16 24.63
C GLU A 151 -7.93 4.58 24.40
N THR A 152 -7.15 4.80 23.34
CA THR A 152 -6.53 6.09 23.05
C THR A 152 -7.30 6.80 21.94
N GLU A 153 -7.65 8.06 22.16
CA GLU A 153 -8.32 8.87 21.16
C GLU A 153 -7.37 9.16 19.97
N PRO A 154 -7.83 8.97 18.72
CA PRO A 154 -7.03 9.29 17.53
C PRO A 154 -6.69 10.79 17.46
N ASN A 155 -5.49 11.11 17.02
CA ASN A 155 -5.10 12.48 16.75
C ASN A 155 -5.63 12.92 15.37
N TYR A 156 -6.87 13.43 15.33
CA TYR A 156 -7.54 13.81 14.08
C TYR A 156 -6.81 14.92 13.32
N GLU A 157 -6.09 15.82 13.97
CA GLU A 157 -5.30 16.86 13.30
C GLU A 157 -4.16 16.27 12.45
N LYS A 158 -3.64 15.10 12.85
CA LYS A 158 -2.55 14.42 12.15
C LYS A 158 -3.00 13.43 11.08
N ILE A 159 -4.21 12.87 11.23
CA ILE A 159 -4.68 11.80 10.35
C ILE A 159 -5.69 12.24 9.29
N LEU A 160 -6.37 13.39 9.47
CA LEU A 160 -7.29 13.93 8.48
C LEU A 160 -6.51 14.70 7.41
N GLU A 161 -6.31 14.07 6.26
CA GLU A 161 -5.55 14.66 5.13
C GLU A 161 -6.45 15.00 3.93
N LEU A 162 -7.56 14.28 3.74
CA LEU A 162 -8.48 14.50 2.62
C LEU A 162 -9.67 15.38 2.98
N VAL A 163 -9.89 15.60 4.27
CA VAL A 163 -11.01 16.39 4.80
C VAL A 163 -10.50 17.28 5.93
N ASN A 164 -11.21 18.38 6.17
CA ASN A 164 -10.94 19.22 7.33
C ASN A 164 -11.51 18.59 8.60
N THR A 165 -10.97 18.99 9.75
CA THR A 165 -11.61 18.72 11.03
C THR A 165 -12.94 19.50 11.12
N LEU A 166 -13.82 19.12 12.06
CA LEU A 166 -15.10 19.80 12.24
C LEU A 166 -14.92 21.30 12.55
N GLU A 167 -13.89 21.63 13.33
CA GLU A 167 -13.55 23.00 13.71
C GLU A 167 -13.08 23.85 12.53
N ASN A 168 -12.46 23.23 11.53
CA ASN A 168 -11.91 23.89 10.36
C ASN A 168 -12.79 23.73 9.11
N ALA A 169 -13.95 23.07 9.25
CA ALA A 169 -14.89 22.92 8.15
C ALA A 169 -15.54 24.28 7.80
N PRO A 170 -15.82 24.56 6.52
CA PRO A 170 -16.50 25.79 6.15
C PRO A 170 -17.93 25.85 6.67
N ASP A 171 -18.33 27.01 7.21
CA ASP A 171 -19.70 27.24 7.73
C ASP A 171 -20.75 27.39 6.62
N LYS A 172 -20.30 27.61 5.36
CA LYS A 172 -21.19 27.79 4.22
C LYS A 172 -21.29 26.52 3.39
N ALA A 173 -22.52 26.14 3.05
CA ALA A 173 -22.76 25.06 2.11
C ALA A 173 -22.22 25.41 0.71
N GLU A 174 -21.54 24.45 0.10
CA GLU A 174 -21.13 24.51 -1.30
C GLU A 174 -21.85 23.40 -2.09
N TYR A 175 -22.16 23.70 -3.35
CA TYR A 175 -22.74 22.72 -4.27
C TYR A 175 -21.68 22.31 -5.28
N VAL A 176 -21.55 21.01 -5.49
CA VAL A 176 -20.63 20.43 -6.46
C VAL A 176 -21.38 19.91 -7.66
#